data_52548cb6428c910351333fbebbc90912
#
_entry.id   52548cb6428c910351333fbebbc90912
#
_cell.length_a   1.000
_cell.length_b   1.000
_cell.length_c   1.000
_cell.angle_alpha   90.00
_cell.angle_beta   90.00
_cell.angle_gamma   90.00
#
_symmetry.space_group_name_H-M   'P 1'
#
loop_
_entity.id
_entity.type
_entity.pdbx_description
1 polymer ?
#
loop_
_entity_poly.entity_id
_entity_poly.type
_entity_poly.pdbx_seq_one_letter_code
_entity_poly.pdbx_strand_id
1 'polypeptide(L)'
;ELKAVIRKKRPRYVKASEIHVVENVMNRNFDANTPNSKWCTDVTELKYGNGRKAYLSAIIDIYDNSIVSWVLSHSNNNKLVMDTLKKAYKKNSGVTPLLQSDRGFQYTSHEYHRFHVKYGFMKSMSRVSRCLDNQPIERFWGTYKSESYYLTKYDTYEDVLKGVSEYIRYYNNYRYTECLDGLSPNEYRRSA
;
A
#
# COMPACT_ATOMS: atom_id res chain seq x y z
N GLU A 1 11.65 -38.43 -30.12
CA GLU A 1 10.90 -37.84 -28.96
C GLU A 1 10.89 -36.33 -29.09
N LEU A 2 9.72 -35.74 -29.32
CA LEU A 2 9.53 -34.28 -29.34
C LEU A 2 9.43 -33.76 -27.90
N LYS A 3 10.41 -32.97 -27.42
CA LYS A 3 10.39 -32.29 -26.14
C LYS A 3 9.94 -30.85 -26.33
N ALA A 4 8.91 -30.42 -25.58
CA ALA A 4 8.45 -29.04 -25.59
C ALA A 4 9.49 -28.10 -24.95
N VAL A 5 10.10 -27.21 -25.71
CA VAL A 5 11.18 -26.30 -25.32
C VAL A 5 10.70 -25.11 -24.46
N ILE A 6 9.39 -24.92 -24.31
CA ILE A 6 8.79 -23.64 -23.83
C ILE A 6 8.40 -23.64 -22.34
N ARG A 7 8.57 -24.72 -21.58
CA ARG A 7 8.27 -24.71 -20.14
C ARG A 7 9.53 -24.74 -19.29
N LYS A 8 10.09 -23.58 -18.99
CA LYS A 8 10.96 -23.45 -17.80
C LYS A 8 10.11 -23.70 -16.54
N LYS A 9 10.48 -24.70 -15.72
CA LYS A 9 9.89 -24.87 -14.39
C LYS A 9 9.99 -23.55 -13.63
N ARG A 10 8.84 -22.99 -13.20
CA ARG A 10 8.84 -21.85 -12.29
C ARG A 10 9.61 -22.28 -11.02
N PRO A 11 10.50 -21.44 -10.48
CA PRO A 11 11.15 -21.75 -9.21
C PRO A 11 10.06 -22.07 -8.17
N ARG A 12 10.24 -23.14 -7.40
CA ARG A 12 9.33 -23.50 -6.30
C ARG A 12 9.28 -22.31 -5.35
N TYR A 13 8.10 -21.74 -5.18
CA TYR A 13 7.87 -20.73 -4.16
C TYR A 13 8.13 -21.38 -2.80
N VAL A 14 9.19 -20.96 -2.13
CA VAL A 14 9.43 -21.35 -0.74
C VAL A 14 8.36 -20.60 0.06
N LYS A 15 7.35 -21.33 0.59
CA LYS A 15 6.39 -20.76 1.54
C LYS A 15 7.19 -20.09 2.65
N ALA A 16 7.08 -18.78 2.77
CA ALA A 16 7.54 -18.09 3.97
C ALA A 16 6.87 -18.76 5.18
N SER A 17 7.60 -18.91 6.28
CA SER A 17 7.08 -19.55 7.48
C SER A 17 5.78 -18.84 7.90
N GLU A 18 4.69 -19.57 8.06
CA GLU A 18 3.36 -19.08 8.41
C GLU A 18 3.28 -18.49 9.85
N ILE A 19 4.42 -18.31 10.52
CA ILE A 19 4.56 -18.01 11.95
C ILE A 19 3.91 -16.66 12.33
N HIS A 20 3.71 -15.74 11.38
CA HIS A 20 3.17 -14.40 11.66
C HIS A 20 1.92 -14.03 10.88
N VAL A 21 1.24 -15.01 10.29
CA VAL A 21 -0.07 -14.79 9.66
C VAL A 21 -1.12 -14.57 10.75
N VAL A 22 -1.91 -13.50 10.60
CA VAL A 22 -3.02 -13.19 11.49
C VAL A 22 -4.36 -13.27 10.74
N GLU A 23 -5.45 -13.37 11.49
CA GLU A 23 -6.79 -13.40 10.93
C GLU A 23 -7.19 -12.06 10.29
N ASN A 24 -8.21 -12.08 9.44
CA ASN A 24 -8.82 -10.88 8.88
C ASN A 24 -9.77 -10.24 9.91
N VAL A 25 -9.21 -9.41 10.80
CA VAL A 25 -9.97 -8.68 11.81
C VAL A 25 -10.78 -7.55 11.17
N MET A 26 -10.27 -6.90 10.11
CA MET A 26 -10.95 -5.84 9.37
C MET A 26 -12.28 -6.32 8.77
N ASN A 27 -12.31 -7.58 8.30
CA ASN A 27 -13.47 -8.27 7.73
C ASN A 27 -14.33 -7.40 6.80
N ARG A 28 -13.66 -6.58 5.93
CA ARG A 28 -14.28 -5.63 5.00
C ARG A 28 -15.11 -4.50 5.66
N ASN A 29 -15.00 -4.34 6.97
CA ASN A 29 -15.57 -3.17 7.63
C ASN A 29 -14.63 -1.98 7.43
N PHE A 30 -14.85 -1.25 6.33
CA PHE A 30 -14.08 -0.07 5.95
C PHE A 30 -14.70 1.24 6.47
N ASP A 31 -15.65 1.16 7.40
CA ASP A 31 -16.15 2.33 8.10
C ASP A 31 -15.17 2.73 9.21
N ALA A 32 -14.75 3.98 9.23
CA ALA A 32 -13.88 4.54 10.24
C ALA A 32 -14.46 5.86 10.73
N ASN A 33 -14.59 6.02 12.04
CA ASN A 33 -15.24 7.20 12.63
C ASN A 33 -14.24 8.30 13.01
N THR A 34 -12.95 7.98 13.02
CA THR A 34 -11.91 8.93 13.41
C THR A 34 -10.65 8.73 12.56
N PRO A 35 -9.90 9.81 12.28
CA PRO A 35 -8.60 9.71 11.63
C PRO A 35 -7.66 8.75 12.34
N ASN A 36 -6.88 8.02 11.56
CA ASN A 36 -5.87 7.07 12.06
C ASN A 36 -6.41 5.87 12.88
N SER A 37 -7.72 5.58 12.81
CA SER A 37 -8.28 4.40 13.47
C SER A 37 -8.09 3.12 12.65
N LYS A 38 -8.15 3.22 11.33
CA LYS A 38 -7.99 2.08 10.41
C LYS A 38 -7.15 2.49 9.20
N TRP A 39 -6.11 1.71 8.93
CA TRP A 39 -5.23 1.89 7.77
C TRP A 39 -5.23 0.66 6.87
N CYS A 40 -5.05 0.87 5.57
CA CYS A 40 -4.69 -0.19 4.63
C CYS A 40 -3.31 0.08 4.05
N THR A 41 -2.55 -0.99 3.80
CA THR A 41 -1.22 -0.92 3.17
C THR A 41 -1.06 -1.97 2.09
N ASP A 42 -0.33 -1.61 1.04
CA ASP A 42 0.00 -2.50 -0.07
C ASP A 42 1.21 -1.98 -0.85
N VAL A 43 1.71 -2.82 -1.78
CA VAL A 43 2.81 -2.49 -2.68
C VAL A 43 2.36 -2.72 -4.12
N THR A 44 2.51 -1.70 -4.97
CA THR A 44 2.27 -1.82 -6.41
C THR A 44 3.54 -1.71 -7.22
N GLU A 45 3.61 -2.44 -8.35
CA GLU A 45 4.69 -2.34 -9.34
C GLU A 45 4.38 -1.23 -10.35
N LEU A 46 5.40 -0.41 -10.64
CA LEU A 46 5.39 0.60 -11.68
C LEU A 46 6.54 0.32 -12.65
N LYS A 47 6.28 0.39 -13.95
CA LYS A 47 7.28 0.20 -14.99
C LYS A 47 7.72 1.55 -15.56
N TYR A 48 8.99 1.68 -15.95
CA TYR A 48 9.51 2.88 -16.57
C TYR A 48 10.64 2.55 -17.57
N GLY A 49 10.98 3.51 -18.43
CA GLY A 49 11.99 3.33 -19.48
C GLY A 49 11.73 2.05 -20.27
N ASN A 50 12.77 1.28 -20.51
CA ASN A 50 12.73 0.02 -21.26
C ASN A 50 12.25 -1.18 -20.41
N GLY A 51 11.17 -1.01 -19.64
CA GLY A 51 10.58 -2.09 -18.82
C GLY A 51 11.25 -2.29 -17.46
N ARG A 52 12.08 -1.34 -17.02
CA ARG A 52 12.62 -1.30 -15.65
C ARG A 52 11.46 -1.17 -14.65
N LYS A 53 11.67 -1.64 -13.43
CA LYS A 53 10.63 -1.70 -12.41
C LYS A 53 10.98 -0.84 -11.21
N ALA A 54 9.98 -0.15 -10.70
CA ALA A 54 9.97 0.45 -9.38
C ALA A 54 8.79 -0.09 -8.58
N TYR A 55 8.87 -0.05 -7.27
CA TYR A 55 7.84 -0.55 -6.37
C TYR A 55 7.43 0.58 -5.42
N LEU A 56 6.14 0.87 -5.43
CA LEU A 56 5.54 1.90 -4.60
C LEU A 56 4.78 1.23 -3.46
N SER A 57 5.23 1.44 -2.23
CA SER A 57 4.49 1.07 -1.02
C SER A 57 3.77 2.30 -0.48
N ALA A 58 2.52 2.14 -0.08
CA ALA A 58 1.76 3.22 0.55
C ALA A 58 0.86 2.72 1.68
N ILE A 59 0.47 3.67 2.54
CA ILE A 59 -0.52 3.49 3.59
C ILE A 59 -1.62 4.52 3.35
N ILE A 60 -2.87 4.06 3.29
CA ILE A 60 -4.07 4.89 3.20
C ILE A 60 -4.82 4.86 4.52
N ASP A 61 -5.31 6.00 4.98
CA ASP A 61 -6.26 6.09 6.09
C ASP A 61 -7.68 5.85 5.56
N ILE A 62 -8.41 4.93 6.16
CA ILE A 62 -9.77 4.59 5.72
C ILE A 62 -10.75 5.70 6.04
N TYR A 63 -10.48 6.52 7.07
CA TYR A 63 -11.39 7.58 7.50
C TYR A 63 -11.64 8.63 6.41
N ASP A 64 -10.59 9.12 5.79
CA ASP A 64 -10.64 10.20 4.80
C ASP A 64 -10.02 9.82 3.45
N ASN A 65 -9.59 8.58 3.30
CA ASN A 65 -8.88 8.07 2.13
C ASN A 65 -7.54 8.79 1.82
N SER A 66 -6.96 9.54 2.76
CA SER A 66 -5.67 10.19 2.55
C SER A 66 -4.51 9.19 2.51
N ILE A 67 -3.52 9.46 1.68
CA ILE A 67 -2.25 8.73 1.73
C ILE A 67 -1.42 9.26 2.89
N VAL A 68 -1.35 8.47 3.95
CA VAL A 68 -0.62 8.78 5.20
C VAL A 68 0.87 8.83 4.96
N SER A 69 1.39 7.82 4.25
CA SER A 69 2.81 7.73 3.87
C SER A 69 2.99 6.88 2.62
N TRP A 70 4.12 7.08 1.96
CA TRP A 70 4.53 6.28 0.81
C TRP A 70 6.05 6.29 0.67
N VAL A 71 6.60 5.24 0.04
CA VAL A 71 8.00 5.10 -0.34
C VAL A 71 8.07 4.42 -1.70
N LEU A 72 8.93 4.92 -2.59
CA LEU A 72 9.29 4.29 -3.86
C LEU A 72 10.66 3.64 -3.73
N SER A 73 10.86 2.47 -4.35
CA SER A 73 12.12 1.73 -4.32
C SER A 73 12.34 0.95 -5.61
N HIS A 74 13.59 0.66 -5.93
CA HIS A 74 13.97 -0.25 -7.02
C HIS A 74 13.65 -1.73 -6.69
N SER A 75 13.43 -2.05 -5.42
CA SER A 75 13.27 -3.43 -4.96
C SER A 75 12.02 -3.61 -4.11
N ASN A 76 11.27 -4.67 -4.38
CA ASN A 76 10.16 -5.11 -3.54
C ASN A 76 10.71 -5.99 -2.41
N ASN A 77 11.08 -5.38 -1.30
CA ASN A 77 11.68 -6.05 -0.15
C ASN A 77 11.08 -5.56 1.18
N ASN A 78 11.48 -6.19 2.29
CA ASN A 78 11.00 -5.81 3.63
C ASN A 78 11.31 -4.35 3.94
N LYS A 79 12.50 -3.86 3.55
CA LYS A 79 12.92 -2.48 3.80
C LYS A 79 11.93 -1.45 3.25
N LEU A 80 11.40 -1.67 2.03
CA LEU A 80 10.40 -0.80 1.41
C LEU A 80 9.18 -0.58 2.30
N VAL A 81 8.57 -1.67 2.78
CA VAL A 81 7.39 -1.62 3.66
C VAL A 81 7.74 -1.03 5.03
N MET A 82 8.89 -1.42 5.59
CA MET A 82 9.32 -0.91 6.89
C MET A 82 9.61 0.60 6.87
N ASP A 83 10.21 1.11 5.80
CA ASP A 83 10.45 2.55 5.64
C ASP A 83 9.12 3.32 5.47
N THR A 84 8.14 2.73 4.78
CA THR A 84 6.79 3.30 4.66
C THR A 84 6.10 3.39 6.02
N LEU A 85 6.17 2.33 6.83
CA LEU A 85 5.63 2.31 8.20
C LEU A 85 6.34 3.32 9.12
N LYS A 86 7.67 3.32 9.13
CA LYS A 86 8.46 4.28 9.94
C LYS A 86 8.08 5.72 9.61
N LYS A 87 7.90 6.03 8.32
CA LYS A 87 7.48 7.37 7.86
C LYS A 87 6.07 7.71 8.33
N ALA A 88 5.13 6.75 8.30
CA ALA A 88 3.77 6.93 8.80
C ALA A 88 3.75 7.24 10.30
N TYR A 89 4.44 6.44 11.11
CA TYR A 89 4.49 6.60 12.57
C TYR A 89 5.30 7.82 13.02
N LYS A 90 6.30 8.26 12.24
CA LYS A 90 6.99 9.53 12.48
C LYS A 90 6.07 10.73 12.32
N LYS A 91 5.16 10.69 11.33
CA LYS A 91 4.20 11.75 11.07
C LYS A 91 3.01 11.71 12.04
N ASN A 92 2.61 10.54 12.50
CA ASN A 92 1.45 10.30 13.35
C ASN A 92 1.90 9.55 14.61
N SER A 93 2.61 10.25 15.52
CA SER A 93 3.10 9.63 16.77
C SER A 93 1.94 9.30 17.72
N GLY A 94 2.04 8.16 18.40
CA GLY A 94 1.06 7.74 19.41
C GLY A 94 -0.22 7.09 18.88
N VAL A 95 -0.39 6.94 17.54
CA VAL A 95 -1.55 6.26 16.99
C VAL A 95 -1.38 4.73 16.99
N THR A 96 -2.48 4.01 17.18
CA THR A 96 -2.52 2.54 17.18
C THR A 96 -3.63 2.03 16.27
N PRO A 97 -3.51 2.22 14.93
CA PRO A 97 -4.54 1.83 13.97
C PRO A 97 -4.75 0.32 13.91
N LEU A 98 -5.92 -0.10 13.44
CA LEU A 98 -6.09 -1.42 12.84
C LEU A 98 -5.48 -1.38 11.44
N LEU A 99 -4.33 -2.05 11.23
CA LEU A 99 -3.60 -2.03 9.96
C LEU A 99 -3.89 -3.28 9.14
N GLN A 100 -4.60 -3.10 8.03
CA GLN A 100 -4.89 -4.15 7.06
C GLN A 100 -3.76 -4.25 6.02
N SER A 101 -3.33 -5.48 5.73
CA SER A 101 -2.40 -5.81 4.65
C SER A 101 -2.82 -7.07 3.90
N ASP A 102 -2.16 -7.35 2.79
CA ASP A 102 -2.17 -8.68 2.20
C ASP A 102 -1.25 -9.64 2.99
N ARG A 103 -1.12 -10.88 2.50
CA ARG A 103 -0.20 -11.89 3.06
C ARG A 103 1.16 -11.89 2.36
N GLY A 104 1.59 -10.77 1.81
CA GLY A 104 2.91 -10.62 1.22
C GLY A 104 4.02 -10.95 2.21
N PHE A 105 5.15 -11.46 1.71
CA PHE A 105 6.28 -11.87 2.56
C PHE A 105 6.81 -10.74 3.47
N GLN A 106 6.61 -9.49 3.07
CA GLN A 106 7.01 -8.31 3.85
C GLN A 106 6.21 -8.23 5.15
N TYR A 107 4.88 -8.48 5.09
CA TYR A 107 3.96 -8.36 6.22
C TYR A 107 3.98 -9.60 7.15
N THR A 108 4.55 -10.72 6.68
CA THR A 108 4.77 -11.92 7.49
C THR A 108 6.19 -12.03 8.04
N SER A 109 7.04 -11.01 7.81
CA SER A 109 8.43 -11.00 8.24
C SER A 109 8.59 -10.77 9.75
N HIS A 110 9.69 -11.28 10.31
CA HIS A 110 10.07 -11.00 11.70
C HIS A 110 10.27 -9.51 11.99
N GLU A 111 10.75 -8.74 11.01
CA GLU A 111 10.94 -7.29 11.15
C GLU A 111 9.59 -6.57 11.31
N TYR A 112 8.61 -6.93 10.51
CA TYR A 112 7.24 -6.40 10.63
C TYR A 112 6.61 -6.79 11.99
N HIS A 113 6.81 -8.02 12.45
CA HIS A 113 6.31 -8.44 13.76
C HIS A 113 6.95 -7.63 14.89
N ARG A 114 8.29 -7.44 14.90
CA ARG A 114 8.96 -6.59 15.90
C ARG A 114 8.45 -5.15 15.87
N PHE A 115 8.20 -4.62 14.68
CA PHE A 115 7.63 -3.28 14.53
C PHE A 115 6.22 -3.19 15.12
N HIS A 116 5.36 -4.19 14.85
CA HIS A 116 4.04 -4.30 15.45
C HIS A 116 4.11 -4.30 16.99
N VAL A 117 4.95 -5.12 17.58
CA VAL A 117 5.12 -5.16 19.06
C VAL A 117 5.57 -3.80 19.61
N LYS A 118 6.51 -3.13 18.93
CA LYS A 118 7.04 -1.83 19.35
C LYS A 118 5.98 -0.72 19.33
N TYR A 119 5.10 -0.68 18.33
CA TYR A 119 4.14 0.42 18.14
C TYR A 119 2.72 0.09 18.59
N GLY A 120 2.42 -1.15 18.93
CA GLY A 120 1.16 -1.58 19.54
C GLY A 120 -0.07 -1.55 18.63
N PHE A 121 0.08 -1.42 17.29
CA PHE A 121 -1.04 -1.42 16.38
C PHE A 121 -1.66 -2.81 16.22
N MET A 122 -2.94 -2.89 15.88
CA MET A 122 -3.59 -4.17 15.58
C MET A 122 -3.31 -4.58 14.14
N LYS A 123 -2.91 -5.84 13.93
CA LYS A 123 -2.74 -6.40 12.58
C LYS A 123 -4.03 -7.07 12.09
N SER A 124 -4.31 -6.87 10.80
CA SER A 124 -5.31 -7.63 10.07
C SER A 124 -4.74 -8.03 8.72
N MET A 125 -4.98 -9.26 8.28
CA MET A 125 -4.48 -9.75 6.99
C MET A 125 -5.61 -10.28 6.13
N SER A 126 -5.57 -9.96 4.85
CA SER A 126 -6.51 -10.46 3.85
C SER A 126 -6.55 -11.98 3.84
N ARG A 127 -7.72 -12.56 3.59
CA ARG A 127 -7.88 -13.99 3.35
C ARG A 127 -7.18 -14.39 2.06
N VAL A 128 -6.77 -15.65 1.95
CA VAL A 128 -6.12 -16.17 0.75
C VAL A 128 -7.02 -15.97 -0.48
N SER A 129 -6.47 -15.40 -1.54
CA SER A 129 -7.17 -15.13 -2.81
C SER A 129 -8.42 -14.26 -2.69
N ARG A 130 -8.48 -13.37 -1.69
CA ARG A 130 -9.57 -12.40 -1.49
C ARG A 130 -9.05 -10.97 -1.61
N CYS A 131 -8.89 -10.50 -2.84
CA CYS A 131 -8.45 -9.12 -3.14
C CYS A 131 -9.37 -8.06 -2.50
N LEU A 132 -10.67 -8.28 -2.45
CA LEU A 132 -11.64 -7.36 -1.83
C LEU A 132 -11.36 -7.04 -0.35
N ASP A 133 -10.54 -7.83 0.34
CA ASP A 133 -10.19 -7.58 1.73
C ASP A 133 -9.22 -6.39 1.90
N ASN A 134 -8.61 -5.87 0.80
CA ASN A 134 -7.72 -4.69 0.80
C ASN A 134 -8.20 -3.59 -0.16
N GLN A 135 -9.51 -3.55 -0.42
CA GLN A 135 -10.15 -2.69 -1.42
C GLN A 135 -9.79 -1.19 -1.34
N PRO A 136 -9.67 -0.52 -0.16
CA PRO A 136 -9.37 0.91 -0.12
C PRO A 136 -8.06 1.28 -0.83
N ILE A 137 -6.98 0.55 -0.57
CA ILE A 137 -5.69 0.83 -1.21
C ILE A 137 -5.66 0.35 -2.68
N GLU A 138 -6.36 -0.74 -3.02
CA GLU A 138 -6.50 -1.19 -4.41
C GLU A 138 -7.27 -0.16 -5.26
N ARG A 139 -8.31 0.47 -4.70
CA ARG A 139 -9.03 1.57 -5.34
C ARG A 139 -8.11 2.77 -5.58
N PHE A 140 -7.29 3.13 -4.60
CA PHE A 140 -6.28 4.18 -4.78
C PHE A 140 -5.31 3.85 -5.91
N TRP A 141 -4.81 2.60 -6.01
CA TRP A 141 -3.94 2.20 -7.11
C TRP A 141 -4.61 2.34 -8.47
N GLY A 142 -5.89 1.94 -8.57
CA GLY A 142 -6.69 2.11 -9.78
C GLY A 142 -6.78 3.57 -10.19
N THR A 143 -7.16 4.44 -9.26
CA THR A 143 -7.29 5.89 -9.45
C THR A 143 -5.94 6.51 -9.85
N TYR A 144 -4.86 6.27 -9.11
CA TYR A 144 -3.52 6.77 -9.43
C TYR A 144 -3.06 6.36 -10.83
N LYS A 145 -3.25 5.07 -11.16
CA LYS A 145 -2.80 4.56 -12.46
C LYS A 145 -3.59 5.15 -13.61
N SER A 146 -4.90 5.29 -13.50
CA SER A 146 -5.76 5.83 -14.56
C SER A 146 -5.65 7.34 -14.71
N GLU A 147 -5.51 8.09 -13.61
CA GLU A 147 -5.50 9.57 -13.65
C GLU A 147 -4.10 10.16 -13.93
N SER A 148 -3.03 9.39 -13.69
CA SER A 148 -1.66 9.93 -13.81
C SER A 148 -0.70 8.95 -14.46
N TYR A 149 -0.50 7.78 -13.90
CA TYR A 149 0.60 6.89 -14.29
C TYR A 149 0.51 6.44 -15.76
N TYR A 150 -0.67 6.02 -16.25
CA TYR A 150 -0.85 5.58 -17.63
C TYR A 150 -0.91 6.74 -18.64
N LEU A 151 -1.11 7.96 -18.18
CA LEU A 151 -1.16 9.15 -19.02
C LEU A 151 0.22 9.79 -19.23
N THR A 152 1.24 9.32 -18.50
CA THR A 152 2.59 9.88 -18.51
C THR A 152 3.61 8.80 -18.88
N LYS A 153 4.53 9.16 -19.78
CA LYS A 153 5.68 8.31 -20.07
C LYS A 153 6.82 8.67 -19.11
N TYR A 154 7.27 7.67 -18.35
CA TYR A 154 8.40 7.82 -17.42
C TYR A 154 9.64 7.15 -18.02
N ASP A 155 10.70 7.90 -18.26
CA ASP A 155 11.94 7.36 -18.81
C ASP A 155 12.95 6.99 -17.71
N THR A 156 12.95 7.69 -16.59
CA THR A 156 13.86 7.48 -15.45
C THR A 156 13.11 7.15 -14.16
N TYR A 157 13.84 6.67 -13.17
CA TYR A 157 13.32 6.45 -11.81
C TYR A 157 12.92 7.78 -11.15
N GLU A 158 13.71 8.80 -11.39
CA GLU A 158 13.48 10.16 -10.88
C GLU A 158 12.19 10.75 -11.44
N ASP A 159 11.85 10.48 -12.71
CA ASP A 159 10.56 10.88 -13.28
C ASP A 159 9.39 10.18 -12.58
N VAL A 160 9.53 8.87 -12.33
CA VAL A 160 8.50 8.13 -11.56
C VAL A 160 8.36 8.71 -10.15
N LEU A 161 9.48 8.96 -9.46
CA LEU A 161 9.48 9.51 -8.10
C LEU A 161 8.79 10.89 -8.06
N LYS A 162 9.10 11.76 -9.01
CA LYS A 162 8.49 13.08 -9.16
C LYS A 162 6.98 12.95 -9.42
N GLY A 163 6.58 12.13 -10.41
CA GLY A 163 5.18 11.93 -10.77
C GLY A 163 4.34 11.37 -9.62
N VAL A 164 4.87 10.37 -8.87
CA VAL A 164 4.23 9.85 -7.66
C VAL A 164 4.05 10.93 -6.60
N SER A 165 5.11 11.72 -6.36
CA SER A 165 5.09 12.79 -5.35
C SER A 165 4.07 13.87 -5.68
N GLU A 166 4.04 14.34 -6.93
CA GLU A 166 3.10 15.34 -7.42
C GLU A 166 1.67 14.83 -7.37
N TYR A 167 1.43 13.59 -7.82
CA TYR A 167 0.09 13.00 -7.80
C TYR A 167 -0.43 12.80 -6.36
N ILE A 168 0.36 12.24 -5.45
CA ILE A 168 -0.10 12.04 -4.05
C ILE A 168 -0.35 13.38 -3.36
N ARG A 169 0.43 14.42 -3.66
CA ARG A 169 0.16 15.78 -3.18
C ARG A 169 -1.18 16.30 -3.73
N TYR A 170 -1.42 16.17 -5.03
CA TYR A 170 -2.69 16.52 -5.66
C TYR A 170 -3.85 15.73 -5.06
N TYR A 171 -3.74 14.42 -4.98
CA TYR A 171 -4.75 13.52 -4.45
C TYR A 171 -5.17 13.91 -3.03
N ASN A 172 -4.21 14.13 -2.15
CA ASN A 172 -4.50 14.44 -0.75
C ASN A 172 -5.08 15.85 -0.54
N ASN A 173 -4.74 16.84 -1.38
CA ASN A 173 -5.04 18.24 -1.07
C ASN A 173 -6.02 18.90 -2.04
N TYR A 174 -6.22 18.34 -3.24
CA TYR A 174 -6.96 19.03 -4.30
C TYR A 174 -7.93 18.13 -5.05
N ARG A 175 -7.76 16.80 -4.99
CA ARG A 175 -8.60 15.91 -5.75
C ARG A 175 -10.00 15.86 -5.15
N TYR A 176 -10.97 16.27 -5.94
CA TYR A 176 -12.39 16.12 -5.63
C TYR A 176 -12.74 14.64 -5.39
N THR A 177 -13.45 14.34 -4.30
CA THR A 177 -13.85 12.97 -3.94
C THR A 177 -15.31 12.95 -3.51
N GLU A 178 -16.17 12.35 -4.32
CA GLU A 178 -17.63 12.35 -4.11
C GLU A 178 -18.02 11.77 -2.74
N CYS A 179 -17.41 10.65 -2.33
CA CYS A 179 -17.70 10.02 -1.02
C CYS A 179 -17.16 10.80 0.19
N LEU A 180 -16.53 11.95 -0.03
CA LEU A 180 -16.09 12.90 0.99
C LEU A 180 -16.80 14.25 0.81
N ASP A 181 -18.04 14.24 0.37
CA ASP A 181 -18.88 15.44 0.13
C ASP A 181 -18.23 16.45 -0.81
N GLY A 182 -17.45 15.96 -1.77
CA GLY A 182 -16.74 16.79 -2.73
C GLY A 182 -15.44 17.41 -2.23
N LEU A 183 -15.01 17.08 -1.03
CA LEU A 183 -13.77 17.55 -0.46
C LEU A 183 -12.59 16.65 -0.87
N SER A 184 -11.39 17.23 -0.84
CA SER A 184 -10.18 16.43 -0.87
C SER A 184 -9.95 15.70 0.46
N PRO A 185 -9.17 14.61 0.51
CA PRO A 185 -8.90 13.89 1.75
C PRO A 185 -8.45 14.77 2.92
N ASN A 186 -7.53 15.71 2.68
CA ASN A 186 -7.04 16.60 3.74
C ASN A 186 -8.03 17.71 4.12
N GLU A 187 -8.92 18.14 3.22
CA GLU A 187 -10.02 19.06 3.56
C GLU A 187 -11.03 18.35 4.44
N TYR A 188 -11.46 17.15 4.06
CA TYR A 188 -12.37 16.33 4.86
C TYR A 188 -11.82 16.06 6.27
N ARG A 189 -10.54 15.72 6.38
CA ARG A 189 -9.87 15.53 7.70
C ARG A 189 -9.91 16.77 8.58
N ARG A 190 -9.87 17.97 8.00
CA ARG A 190 -9.89 19.24 8.75
C ARG A 190 -11.28 19.72 9.12
N SER A 191 -12.31 19.23 8.43
CA SER A 191 -13.72 19.59 8.69
C SER A 191 -14.39 18.71 9.75
N ALA A 192 -13.72 17.66 10.22
CA ALA A 192 -14.22 16.65 11.15
C ALA A 192 -13.99 16.98 12.63
#